data_d9d71113302b9c3c159986cbc6895d46
#
_entry.id   d9d71113302b9c3c159986cbc6895d46
#
_cell.length_a   1.000
_cell.length_b   1.000
_cell.length_c   1.000
_cell.angle_alpha   90.00
_cell.angle_beta   90.00
_cell.angle_gamma   90.00
#
_symmetry.space_group_name_H-M   'P 1'
#
loop_
_entity.id
_entity.type
_entity.pdbx_description
1 polymer ?
#
loop_
_entity_poly.entity_id
_entity_poly.type
_entity_poly.pdbx_seq_one_letter_code
_entity_poly.pdbx_strand_id
1 'polypeptide(L)'
;MLKLNFSGISGELHNYRQGLDAHCQTMFDYFCDIYADYLPQGIKEKLDEKSGAVEQLEYLFTECNKTEQKIYLFIDEYDHFTNAILSDAESLHRYTEETHKEGYLRAFFNKVKAGTDSCIKRCFITGVSPVTMDDLTSGFNIGNYSLSPEFNEMTGFTEKEVREMLTYYSTNSPFNHTVGQLIDIMKPWYANYCFAPECYGETTLYNSNMVLYFVKNYILRGKAPQKMIESNIRIDYEKLRMLIRKDKEFAHDASIIQTLVSQGYITGELKDSFPAANIVDPDNFVSLLYYFGMLTISGMHKGKNKLTIPNQVVEEQLYTYLLNTYNEADLSFSSYEKDELASALAYDGNWQAYF
;
A
#
# COMPACT_ATOMS: atom_id res chain seq x y z
N MET A 1 0.85 14.06 -21.27
CA MET A 1 1.02 13.30 -20.02
C MET A 1 0.90 11.83 -20.33
N LEU A 2 1.91 11.03 -20.03
CA LEU A 2 1.89 9.57 -20.17
C LEU A 2 1.62 8.96 -18.79
N LYS A 3 0.58 8.12 -18.68
CA LYS A 3 0.19 7.45 -17.45
C LYS A 3 0.23 5.94 -17.64
N LEU A 4 0.96 5.26 -16.77
CA LEU A 4 1.08 3.80 -16.71
C LEU A 4 0.57 3.34 -15.36
N ASN A 5 -0.39 2.42 -15.31
CA ASN A 5 -0.88 1.83 -14.07
C ASN A 5 -0.61 0.33 -14.10
N PHE A 6 0.33 -0.12 -13.29
CA PHE A 6 0.79 -1.51 -13.29
C PHE A 6 -0.17 -2.49 -12.60
N SER A 7 -1.24 -1.99 -11.95
CA SER A 7 -2.30 -2.89 -11.43
C SER A 7 -3.00 -3.70 -12.53
N GLY A 8 -2.96 -3.21 -13.76
CA GLY A 8 -3.51 -3.91 -14.93
C GLY A 8 -2.62 -5.02 -15.49
N ILE A 9 -1.41 -5.20 -14.97
CA ILE A 9 -0.48 -6.24 -15.39
C ILE A 9 -0.76 -7.52 -14.60
N SER A 10 -0.71 -8.70 -15.25
CA SER A 10 -0.87 -9.97 -14.53
C SER A 10 0.14 -10.09 -13.38
N GLY A 11 -0.34 -10.39 -12.17
CA GLY A 11 0.50 -10.60 -10.99
C GLY A 11 1.36 -11.87 -11.02
N GLU A 12 1.14 -12.76 -12.02
CA GLU A 12 1.94 -13.96 -12.19
C GLU A 12 3.28 -13.64 -12.85
N LEU A 13 4.36 -13.79 -12.11
CA LEU A 13 5.72 -13.45 -12.57
C LEU A 13 6.14 -14.12 -13.88
N HIS A 14 5.66 -15.33 -14.16
CA HIS A 14 5.99 -16.03 -15.41
C HIS A 14 5.38 -15.39 -16.68
N ASN A 15 4.30 -14.62 -16.53
CA ASN A 15 3.63 -13.89 -17.61
C ASN A 15 3.90 -12.38 -17.54
N TYR A 16 4.68 -11.94 -16.56
CA TYR A 16 4.84 -10.52 -16.24
C TYR A 16 5.34 -9.70 -17.44
N ARG A 17 6.37 -10.20 -18.14
CA ARG A 17 6.93 -9.53 -19.33
C ARG A 17 5.86 -9.32 -20.40
N GLN A 18 5.11 -10.36 -20.73
CA GLN A 18 4.04 -10.27 -21.75
C GLN A 18 2.92 -9.33 -21.30
N GLY A 19 2.57 -9.36 -20.00
CA GLY A 19 1.59 -8.46 -19.43
C GLY A 19 2.03 -7.00 -19.47
N LEU A 20 3.30 -6.73 -19.12
CA LEU A 20 3.89 -5.39 -19.21
C LEU A 20 3.90 -4.87 -20.64
N ASP A 21 4.32 -5.71 -21.59
CA ASP A 21 4.37 -5.35 -23.02
C ASP A 21 2.98 -4.99 -23.55
N ALA A 22 1.97 -5.82 -23.29
CA ALA A 22 0.60 -5.59 -23.73
C ALA A 22 -0.01 -4.34 -23.10
N HIS A 23 0.22 -4.13 -21.79
CA HIS A 23 -0.25 -2.96 -21.07
C HIS A 23 0.40 -1.67 -21.62
N CYS A 24 1.73 -1.67 -21.76
CA CYS A 24 2.46 -0.51 -22.28
C CYS A 24 2.07 -0.18 -23.71
N GLN A 25 1.92 -1.18 -24.57
CA GLN A 25 1.44 -0.98 -25.95
C GLN A 25 0.11 -0.21 -25.94
N THR A 26 -0.87 -0.68 -25.16
CA THR A 26 -2.18 -0.03 -25.05
C THR A 26 -2.06 1.42 -24.57
N MET A 27 -1.21 1.67 -23.57
CA MET A 27 -1.04 3.01 -23.01
C MET A 27 -0.29 3.95 -23.95
N PHE A 28 0.68 3.44 -24.71
CA PHE A 28 1.40 4.21 -25.72
C PHE A 28 0.51 4.57 -26.91
N ASP A 29 -0.31 3.63 -27.39
CA ASP A 29 -1.30 3.87 -28.42
C ASP A 29 -2.29 4.97 -28.02
N TYR A 30 -2.83 4.86 -26.81
CA TYR A 30 -3.73 5.87 -26.25
C TYR A 30 -3.05 7.24 -26.12
N PHE A 31 -1.78 7.26 -25.67
CA PHE A 31 -1.00 8.49 -25.61
C PHE A 31 -0.80 9.10 -26.99
N CYS A 32 -0.46 8.30 -27.99
CA CYS A 32 -0.27 8.77 -29.38
C CYS A 32 -1.57 9.32 -29.97
N ASP A 33 -2.72 8.70 -29.67
CA ASP A 33 -4.02 9.20 -30.15
C ASP A 33 -4.38 10.56 -29.54
N ILE A 34 -4.19 10.72 -28.22
CA ILE A 34 -4.47 12.00 -27.55
C ILE A 34 -3.57 13.13 -28.04
N TYR A 35 -2.32 12.82 -28.33
CA TYR A 35 -1.30 13.82 -28.69
C TYR A 35 -0.89 13.77 -30.16
N ALA A 36 -1.74 13.26 -31.06
CA ALA A 36 -1.46 13.09 -32.48
C ALA A 36 -0.95 14.36 -33.16
N ASP A 37 -1.48 15.54 -32.79
CA ASP A 37 -1.08 16.84 -33.35
C ASP A 37 0.34 17.26 -32.94
N TYR A 38 0.93 16.63 -31.91
CA TYR A 38 2.26 16.96 -31.38
C TYR A 38 3.31 15.92 -31.69
N LEU A 39 2.91 14.79 -32.27
CA LEU A 39 3.76 13.64 -32.53
C LEU A 39 3.91 13.43 -34.04
N PRO A 40 5.00 12.76 -34.47
CA PRO A 40 5.19 12.46 -35.91
C PRO A 40 4.09 11.56 -36.46
N GLN A 41 3.69 11.81 -37.70
CA GLN A 41 2.78 10.91 -38.40
C GLN A 41 3.39 9.51 -38.55
N GLY A 42 2.56 8.49 -38.39
CA GLY A 42 2.99 7.09 -38.44
C GLY A 42 3.78 6.61 -37.24
N ILE A 43 3.71 7.32 -36.10
CA ILE A 43 4.43 6.91 -34.88
C ILE A 43 3.90 5.59 -34.33
N LYS A 44 2.58 5.33 -34.43
CA LYS A 44 1.96 4.10 -33.93
C LYS A 44 2.43 2.87 -34.71
N GLU A 45 2.41 2.94 -36.01
CA GLU A 45 2.89 1.86 -36.89
C GLU A 45 4.36 1.49 -36.57
N LYS A 46 5.17 2.49 -36.30
CA LYS A 46 6.56 2.27 -35.92
C LYS A 46 6.74 1.76 -34.48
N LEU A 47 5.84 2.10 -33.57
CA LEU A 47 5.81 1.51 -32.22
C LEU A 47 5.46 0.03 -32.31
N ASP A 48 4.50 -0.35 -33.16
CA ASP A 48 4.09 -1.75 -33.36
C ASP A 48 5.22 -2.63 -33.93
N GLU A 49 6.19 -2.03 -34.65
CA GLU A 49 7.39 -2.72 -35.14
C GLU A 49 8.42 -3.01 -34.03
N LYS A 50 8.26 -2.43 -32.81
CA LYS A 50 9.20 -2.59 -31.70
C LYS A 50 8.92 -3.84 -30.89
N SER A 51 9.99 -4.45 -30.38
CA SER A 51 9.92 -5.68 -29.61
C SER A 51 9.69 -5.39 -28.12
N GLY A 52 8.42 -5.14 -27.76
CA GLY A 52 7.99 -4.99 -26.36
C GLY A 52 8.20 -3.60 -25.76
N ALA A 53 7.77 -3.45 -24.53
CA ALA A 53 7.63 -2.17 -23.84
C ALA A 53 8.92 -1.36 -23.73
N VAL A 54 10.06 -2.01 -23.55
CA VAL A 54 11.37 -1.34 -23.38
C VAL A 54 11.78 -0.61 -24.65
N GLU A 55 11.68 -1.26 -25.82
CA GLU A 55 12.04 -0.65 -27.12
C GLU A 55 11.00 0.38 -27.55
N GLN A 56 9.72 0.14 -27.28
CA GLN A 56 8.64 1.07 -27.55
C GLN A 56 8.81 2.37 -26.76
N LEU A 57 9.12 2.26 -25.46
CA LEU A 57 9.35 3.41 -24.59
C LEU A 57 10.55 4.23 -25.07
N GLU A 58 11.66 3.58 -25.43
CA GLU A 58 12.83 4.24 -25.97
C GLU A 58 12.52 4.97 -27.27
N TYR A 59 11.78 4.33 -28.17
CA TYR A 59 11.37 4.93 -29.42
C TYR A 59 10.46 6.15 -29.19
N LEU A 60 9.44 6.02 -28.35
CA LEU A 60 8.54 7.11 -27.99
C LEU A 60 9.31 8.32 -27.42
N PHE A 61 10.24 8.09 -26.50
CA PHE A 61 11.06 9.15 -25.91
C PHE A 61 11.96 9.81 -26.97
N THR A 62 12.51 9.03 -27.88
CA THR A 62 13.33 9.52 -28.98
C THR A 62 12.52 10.46 -29.88
N GLU A 63 11.31 10.07 -30.27
CA GLU A 63 10.45 10.90 -31.13
C GLU A 63 9.96 12.17 -30.40
N CYS A 64 9.58 12.06 -29.13
CA CYS A 64 9.26 13.24 -28.34
C CYS A 64 10.43 14.22 -28.20
N ASN A 65 11.65 13.70 -28.05
CA ASN A 65 12.84 14.55 -27.97
C ASN A 65 13.16 15.24 -29.30
N LYS A 66 13.00 14.55 -30.44
CA LYS A 66 13.16 15.14 -31.77
C LYS A 66 12.17 16.26 -32.08
N THR A 67 10.95 16.15 -31.56
CA THR A 67 9.90 17.15 -31.72
C THR A 67 9.88 18.18 -30.58
N GLU A 68 10.91 18.17 -29.71
CA GLU A 68 11.02 19.05 -28.54
C GLU A 68 9.86 18.96 -27.56
N GLN A 69 9.07 17.87 -27.63
CA GLN A 69 7.97 17.64 -26.70
C GLN A 69 8.47 17.15 -25.36
N LYS A 70 7.88 17.67 -24.27
CA LYS A 70 8.19 17.24 -22.91
C LYS A 70 7.04 16.44 -22.32
N ILE A 71 7.38 15.32 -21.68
CA ILE A 71 6.44 14.39 -21.07
C ILE A 71 6.41 14.59 -19.56
N TYR A 72 5.22 14.58 -18.98
CA TYR A 72 5.02 14.21 -17.58
C TYR A 72 4.67 12.74 -17.52
N LEU A 73 5.51 11.94 -16.86
CA LEU A 73 5.34 10.50 -16.70
C LEU A 73 4.78 10.19 -15.32
N PHE A 74 3.69 9.42 -15.28
CA PHE A 74 3.11 8.88 -14.05
C PHE A 74 3.13 7.37 -14.12
N ILE A 75 3.73 6.71 -13.12
CA ILE A 75 3.71 5.26 -12.95
C ILE A 75 3.02 4.97 -11.63
N ASP A 76 1.89 4.27 -11.69
CA ASP A 76 1.10 3.91 -10.52
C ASP A 76 1.21 2.40 -10.26
N GLU A 77 1.23 2.02 -8.98
CA GLU A 77 1.39 0.63 -8.52
C GLU A 77 2.64 -0.07 -9.12
N TYR A 78 3.78 0.64 -9.11
CA TYR A 78 5.04 0.13 -9.65
C TYR A 78 5.46 -1.19 -9.02
N ASP A 79 4.99 -1.48 -7.83
CA ASP A 79 5.29 -2.64 -6.98
C ASP A 79 4.19 -3.71 -7.02
N HIS A 80 3.27 -3.66 -7.97
CA HIS A 80 2.13 -4.59 -8.06
C HIS A 80 2.55 -6.08 -7.95
N PHE A 81 3.70 -6.43 -8.49
CA PHE A 81 4.26 -7.78 -8.43
C PHE A 81 4.94 -8.14 -7.09
N THR A 82 5.11 -7.19 -6.15
CA THR A 82 5.72 -7.44 -4.83
C THR A 82 4.95 -8.52 -4.05
N ASN A 83 3.65 -8.62 -4.26
CA ASN A 83 2.83 -9.66 -3.63
C ASN A 83 3.27 -11.07 -4.00
N ALA A 84 3.68 -11.26 -5.25
CA ALA A 84 4.18 -12.55 -5.72
C ALA A 84 5.53 -12.92 -5.06
N ILE A 85 6.39 -11.92 -4.82
CA ILE A 85 7.69 -12.13 -4.15
C ILE A 85 7.51 -12.63 -2.72
N LEU A 86 6.51 -12.12 -2.04
CA LEU A 86 6.24 -12.48 -0.65
C LEU A 86 5.65 -13.89 -0.52
N SER A 87 5.17 -14.49 -1.62
CA SER A 87 4.43 -15.76 -1.57
C SER A 87 5.31 -16.99 -1.36
N ASP A 88 6.47 -17.06 -2.02
CA ASP A 88 7.37 -18.23 -1.96
C ASP A 88 8.79 -17.91 -2.46
N ALA A 89 9.73 -18.83 -2.19
CA ALA A 89 11.15 -18.67 -2.55
C ALA A 89 11.39 -18.71 -4.07
N GLU A 90 10.57 -19.43 -4.85
CA GLU A 90 10.70 -19.49 -6.31
C GLU A 90 10.32 -18.14 -6.93
N SER A 91 9.26 -17.52 -6.42
CA SER A 91 8.83 -16.18 -6.82
C SER A 91 9.89 -15.11 -6.51
N LEU A 92 10.57 -15.21 -5.37
CA LEU A 92 11.71 -14.34 -5.04
C LEU A 92 12.88 -14.52 -6.01
N HIS A 93 13.19 -15.75 -6.40
CA HIS A 93 14.25 -16.00 -7.40
C HIS A 93 13.90 -15.38 -8.76
N ARG A 94 12.70 -15.61 -9.27
CA ARG A 94 12.23 -15.02 -10.54
C ARG A 94 12.20 -13.50 -10.50
N TYR A 95 11.76 -12.94 -9.38
CA TYR A 95 11.80 -11.49 -9.18
C TYR A 95 13.25 -10.95 -9.31
N THR A 96 14.20 -11.63 -8.69
CA THR A 96 15.62 -11.25 -8.77
C THR A 96 16.12 -11.27 -10.21
N GLU A 97 15.68 -12.24 -11.02
CA GLU A 97 16.02 -12.30 -12.45
C GLU A 97 15.48 -11.09 -13.22
N GLU A 98 14.24 -10.64 -12.93
CA GLU A 98 13.61 -9.52 -13.64
C GLU A 98 14.08 -8.12 -13.17
N THR A 99 14.60 -8.01 -11.95
CA THR A 99 14.98 -6.73 -11.34
C THR A 99 16.48 -6.51 -11.24
N HIS A 100 17.29 -7.57 -11.34
CA HIS A 100 18.75 -7.48 -11.24
C HIS A 100 19.44 -7.66 -12.60
N LYS A 101 20.69 -7.23 -12.69
CA LYS A 101 21.55 -7.32 -13.88
C LYS A 101 20.85 -6.77 -15.14
N GLU A 102 20.48 -7.64 -16.07
CA GLU A 102 19.82 -7.32 -17.33
C GLU A 102 18.32 -7.68 -17.31
N GLY A 103 17.71 -7.77 -16.13
CA GLY A 103 16.29 -8.06 -15.98
C GLY A 103 15.40 -7.08 -16.73
N TYR A 104 14.29 -7.57 -17.27
CA TYR A 104 13.43 -6.80 -18.19
C TYR A 104 12.80 -5.57 -17.52
N LEU A 105 12.33 -5.72 -16.28
CA LEU A 105 11.75 -4.61 -15.53
C LEU A 105 12.81 -3.54 -15.20
N ARG A 106 14.01 -3.96 -14.83
CA ARG A 106 15.13 -3.03 -14.63
C ARG A 106 15.49 -2.30 -15.91
N ALA A 107 15.50 -3.00 -17.06
CA ALA A 107 15.74 -2.37 -18.36
C ALA A 107 14.70 -1.30 -18.68
N PHE A 108 13.42 -1.55 -18.35
CA PHE A 108 12.34 -0.57 -18.48
C PHE A 108 12.61 0.69 -17.65
N PHE A 109 12.92 0.55 -16.33
CA PHE A 109 13.22 1.69 -15.48
C PHE A 109 14.52 2.41 -15.87
N ASN A 110 15.49 1.71 -16.44
CA ASN A 110 16.68 2.36 -17.03
C ASN A 110 16.33 3.26 -18.22
N LYS A 111 15.32 2.89 -19.03
CA LYS A 111 14.81 3.78 -20.10
C LYS A 111 14.07 4.99 -19.52
N VAL A 112 13.29 4.81 -18.45
CA VAL A 112 12.68 5.92 -17.71
C VAL A 112 13.75 6.88 -17.21
N LYS A 113 14.82 6.37 -16.59
CA LYS A 113 15.96 7.17 -16.14
C LYS A 113 16.58 7.96 -17.28
N ALA A 114 16.94 7.32 -18.38
CA ALA A 114 17.49 7.98 -19.55
C ALA A 114 16.54 9.05 -20.12
N GLY A 115 15.23 8.80 -20.03
CA GLY A 115 14.19 9.74 -20.42
C GLY A 115 14.20 11.03 -19.61
N THR A 116 14.59 10.98 -18.32
CA THR A 116 14.66 12.18 -17.48
C THR A 116 15.76 13.15 -17.89
N ASP A 117 16.79 12.67 -18.57
CA ASP A 117 17.86 13.49 -19.12
C ASP A 117 17.47 14.12 -20.48
N SER A 118 16.34 13.69 -21.08
CA SER A 118 15.94 14.09 -22.43
C SER A 118 14.52 14.69 -22.47
N CYS A 119 13.51 13.87 -22.60
CA CYS A 119 12.12 14.31 -22.84
C CYS A 119 11.24 14.30 -21.59
N ILE A 120 11.56 13.53 -20.55
CA ILE A 120 10.74 13.52 -19.33
C ILE A 120 11.02 14.76 -18.49
N LYS A 121 10.04 15.67 -18.39
CA LYS A 121 10.13 16.89 -17.56
C LYS A 121 9.92 16.63 -16.08
N ARG A 122 9.00 15.73 -15.76
CA ARG A 122 8.68 15.25 -14.40
C ARG A 122 8.29 13.78 -14.47
N CYS A 123 8.75 13.03 -13.48
CA CYS A 123 8.34 11.65 -13.26
C CYS A 123 7.76 11.55 -11.86
N PHE A 124 6.59 10.93 -11.71
CA PHE A 124 5.96 10.65 -10.43
C PHE A 124 5.61 9.16 -10.40
N ILE A 125 6.10 8.47 -9.36
CA ILE A 125 5.95 7.03 -9.20
C ILE A 125 5.25 6.77 -7.87
N THR A 126 4.20 5.96 -7.89
CA THR A 126 3.45 5.55 -6.70
C THR A 126 3.44 4.04 -6.55
N GLY A 127 3.39 3.58 -5.31
CA GLY A 127 3.28 2.17 -4.93
C GLY A 127 3.09 2.05 -3.43
N VAL A 128 2.91 0.85 -2.94
CA VAL A 128 2.69 0.56 -1.52
C VAL A 128 3.98 0.12 -0.84
N SER A 129 4.78 -0.71 -1.50
CA SER A 129 5.95 -1.34 -0.90
C SER A 129 7.26 -0.68 -1.32
N PRO A 130 8.17 -0.37 -0.38
CA PRO A 130 9.49 0.16 -0.70
C PRO A 130 10.47 -0.90 -1.24
N VAL A 131 10.09 -2.19 -1.17
CA VAL A 131 10.97 -3.33 -1.43
C VAL A 131 11.56 -3.32 -2.84
N THR A 132 10.77 -2.94 -3.82
CA THR A 132 11.17 -3.05 -5.24
C THR A 132 11.90 -1.83 -5.77
N MET A 133 11.76 -0.68 -5.09
CA MET A 133 12.33 0.57 -5.60
C MET A 133 13.87 0.52 -5.65
N ASP A 134 14.52 -0.01 -4.63
CA ASP A 134 15.97 -0.11 -4.57
C ASP A 134 16.54 -1.02 -5.67
N ASP A 135 15.87 -2.16 -5.91
CA ASP A 135 16.26 -3.12 -6.94
C ASP A 135 16.11 -2.55 -8.36
N LEU A 136 15.05 -1.77 -8.60
CA LEU A 136 14.72 -1.22 -9.90
C LEU A 136 15.48 0.05 -10.25
N THR A 137 15.78 0.88 -9.25
CA THR A 137 16.24 2.25 -9.46
C THR A 137 17.70 2.49 -9.06
N SER A 138 18.50 1.44 -8.88
CA SER A 138 19.91 1.55 -8.55
C SER A 138 20.63 2.60 -9.40
N GLY A 139 21.09 3.67 -8.76
CA GLY A 139 21.71 4.82 -9.41
C GLY A 139 20.74 5.77 -10.14
N PHE A 140 19.42 5.64 -9.99
CA PHE A 140 18.44 6.62 -10.44
C PHE A 140 18.23 7.66 -9.33
N ASN A 141 18.45 8.93 -9.66
CA ASN A 141 18.28 10.03 -8.69
C ASN A 141 16.79 10.37 -8.55
N ILE A 142 16.06 9.53 -7.79
CA ILE A 142 14.65 9.74 -7.45
C ILE A 142 14.58 10.25 -6.02
N GLY A 143 13.85 11.36 -5.77
CA GLY A 143 13.50 11.79 -4.43
C GLY A 143 12.42 10.87 -3.86
N ASN A 144 12.69 10.22 -2.73
CA ASN A 144 11.66 9.50 -2.00
C ASN A 144 10.98 10.45 -1.00
N TYR A 145 9.67 10.58 -1.11
CA TYR A 145 8.86 11.49 -0.30
C TYR A 145 7.89 10.76 0.65
N SER A 146 8.02 9.45 0.79
CA SER A 146 7.09 8.62 1.56
C SER A 146 7.03 8.98 3.05
N LEU A 147 8.15 9.48 3.61
CA LEU A 147 8.26 9.91 5.00
C LEU A 147 8.43 11.44 5.14
N SER A 148 8.25 12.20 4.05
CA SER A 148 8.42 13.65 4.07
C SER A 148 7.23 14.34 4.71
N PRO A 149 7.43 15.30 5.64
CA PRO A 149 6.34 15.99 6.32
C PRO A 149 5.42 16.76 5.38
N GLU A 150 5.94 17.26 4.26
CA GLU A 150 5.15 17.97 3.23
C GLU A 150 4.09 17.10 2.57
N PHE A 151 4.26 15.77 2.62
CA PHE A 151 3.35 14.79 2.04
C PHE A 151 2.56 13.98 3.08
N ASN A 152 2.70 14.29 4.37
CA ASN A 152 2.01 13.58 5.45
C ASN A 152 0.48 13.54 5.24
N GLU A 153 -0.11 14.62 4.73
CA GLU A 153 -1.55 14.74 4.49
C GLU A 153 -1.98 14.37 3.06
N MET A 154 -1.06 13.84 2.25
CA MET A 154 -1.37 13.50 0.86
C MET A 154 -2.34 12.32 0.74
N THR A 155 -2.29 11.38 1.70
CA THR A 155 -3.15 10.19 1.75
C THR A 155 -3.96 10.19 3.04
N GLY A 156 -5.23 9.81 2.95
CA GLY A 156 -6.15 9.88 4.10
C GLY A 156 -6.93 11.19 4.15
N PHE A 157 -7.71 11.37 5.21
CA PHE A 157 -8.44 12.62 5.50
C PHE A 157 -8.03 13.15 6.86
N THR A 158 -7.84 14.46 6.95
CA THR A 158 -7.75 15.16 8.23
C THR A 158 -9.10 15.17 8.94
N GLU A 159 -9.11 15.34 10.26
CA GLU A 159 -10.38 15.46 11.02
C GLU A 159 -11.22 16.65 10.52
N LYS A 160 -10.58 17.73 10.07
CA LYS A 160 -11.24 18.89 9.48
C LYS A 160 -12.02 18.51 8.23
N GLU A 161 -11.39 17.81 7.30
CA GLU A 161 -12.04 17.37 6.05
C GLU A 161 -13.20 16.39 6.32
N VAL A 162 -13.03 15.47 7.28
CA VAL A 162 -14.12 14.58 7.69
C VAL A 162 -15.29 15.36 8.28
N ARG A 163 -15.03 16.39 9.10
CA ARG A 163 -16.07 17.28 9.65
C ARG A 163 -16.78 18.06 8.57
N GLU A 164 -16.05 18.61 7.62
CA GLU A 164 -16.61 19.34 6.48
C GLU A 164 -17.50 18.43 5.62
N MET A 165 -17.06 17.22 5.32
CA MET A 165 -17.82 16.19 4.61
C MET A 165 -19.13 15.84 5.35
N LEU A 166 -19.06 15.53 6.63
CA LEU A 166 -20.24 15.22 7.44
C LEU A 166 -21.22 16.40 7.53
N THR A 167 -20.71 17.62 7.66
CA THR A 167 -21.52 18.84 7.69
C THR A 167 -22.26 19.02 6.36
N TYR A 168 -21.58 18.85 5.24
CA TYR A 168 -22.19 18.94 3.91
C TYR A 168 -23.35 17.94 3.75
N TYR A 169 -23.13 16.68 4.11
CA TYR A 169 -24.18 15.67 3.97
C TYR A 169 -25.33 15.85 4.97
N SER A 170 -25.05 16.30 6.21
CA SER A 170 -26.09 16.55 7.21
C SER A 170 -27.02 17.71 6.83
N THR A 171 -26.55 18.66 6.03
CA THR A 171 -27.37 19.76 5.50
C THR A 171 -28.36 19.27 4.45
N ASN A 172 -28.00 18.26 3.68
CA ASN A 172 -28.81 17.72 2.60
C ASN A 172 -29.70 16.53 3.03
N SER A 173 -29.37 15.89 4.15
CA SER A 173 -30.11 14.75 4.71
C SER A 173 -29.98 14.80 6.22
N PRO A 174 -31.09 14.97 6.98
CA PRO A 174 -30.99 15.11 8.42
C PRO A 174 -30.38 13.87 9.08
N PHE A 175 -29.31 14.09 9.83
CA PHE A 175 -28.63 13.08 10.60
C PHE A 175 -29.23 12.96 12.02
N ASN A 176 -29.29 11.75 12.57
CA ASN A 176 -29.76 11.51 13.95
C ASN A 176 -28.69 11.87 15.01
N HIS A 177 -27.44 12.02 14.58
CA HIS A 177 -26.30 12.38 15.43
C HIS A 177 -25.69 13.69 14.98
N THR A 178 -25.12 14.42 15.90
CA THR A 178 -24.31 15.60 15.57
C THR A 178 -23.00 15.16 14.88
N VAL A 179 -22.39 16.07 14.12
CA VAL A 179 -21.08 15.83 13.48
C VAL A 179 -20.02 15.41 14.54
N GLY A 180 -20.05 16.03 15.73
CA GLY A 180 -19.15 15.64 16.83
C GLY A 180 -19.32 14.19 17.25
N GLN A 181 -20.56 13.76 17.49
CA GLN A 181 -20.85 12.36 17.86
C GLN A 181 -20.42 11.36 16.77
N LEU A 182 -20.57 11.71 15.50
CA LEU A 182 -20.11 10.85 14.39
C LEU A 182 -18.58 10.75 14.35
N ILE A 183 -17.88 11.85 14.60
CA ILE A 183 -16.42 11.83 14.75
C ILE A 183 -16.00 10.95 15.91
N ASP A 184 -16.64 11.06 17.07
CA ASP A 184 -16.32 10.24 18.25
C ASP A 184 -16.53 8.73 17.98
N ILE A 185 -17.54 8.38 17.19
CA ILE A 185 -17.78 7.00 16.75
C ILE A 185 -16.67 6.53 15.78
N MET A 186 -16.28 7.36 14.81
CA MET A 186 -15.34 6.96 13.76
C MET A 186 -13.87 6.97 14.22
N LYS A 187 -13.50 7.87 15.12
CA LYS A 187 -12.11 8.11 15.50
C LYS A 187 -11.37 6.86 15.97
N PRO A 188 -11.87 6.04 16.90
CA PRO A 188 -11.18 4.84 17.35
C PRO A 188 -11.02 3.78 16.24
N TRP A 189 -11.90 3.80 15.24
CA TRP A 189 -11.93 2.82 14.18
C TRP A 189 -11.08 3.18 12.96
N TYR A 190 -10.96 4.46 12.61
CA TYR A 190 -10.43 4.87 11.32
C TYR A 190 -9.28 5.87 11.38
N ALA A 191 -9.05 6.50 12.53
CA ALA A 191 -8.05 7.55 12.70
C ALA A 191 -6.66 7.03 13.11
N ASN A 192 -5.84 7.96 13.56
CA ASN A 192 -4.52 7.81 14.16
C ASN A 192 -3.38 7.44 13.19
N TYR A 193 -3.55 7.63 11.88
CA TYR A 193 -2.43 7.53 10.97
C TYR A 193 -1.55 8.77 11.01
N CYS A 194 -0.24 8.56 11.02
CA CYS A 194 0.80 9.58 10.88
C CYS A 194 1.91 8.99 10.01
N PHE A 195 2.23 9.69 8.91
CA PHE A 195 3.14 9.18 7.88
C PHE A 195 4.51 9.85 7.90
N ALA A 196 4.71 10.91 8.66
CA ALA A 196 6.01 11.54 8.83
C ALA A 196 6.33 11.70 10.32
N PRO A 197 7.56 11.34 10.77
CA PRO A 197 7.93 11.43 12.17
C PRO A 197 7.79 12.85 12.77
N GLU A 198 8.07 13.86 11.96
CA GLU A 198 7.98 15.27 12.34
C GLU A 198 6.55 15.75 12.57
N CYS A 199 5.58 15.12 11.94
CA CYS A 199 4.15 15.47 12.05
C CYS A 199 3.44 14.78 13.21
N TYR A 200 4.15 13.95 13.97
CA TYR A 200 3.53 13.30 15.12
C TYR A 200 3.08 14.32 16.19
N GLY A 201 1.82 14.19 16.57
CA GLY A 201 1.20 15.08 17.56
C GLY A 201 0.60 16.37 16.98
N GLU A 202 0.82 16.67 15.71
CA GLU A 202 0.22 17.83 15.02
C GLU A 202 -1.06 17.44 14.29
N THR A 203 -0.98 16.46 13.41
CA THR A 203 -2.13 16.00 12.60
C THR A 203 -2.21 14.48 12.62
N THR A 204 -3.41 13.95 12.87
CA THR A 204 -3.70 12.54 12.66
C THR A 204 -4.71 12.38 11.53
N LEU A 205 -4.52 11.34 10.72
CA LEU A 205 -5.29 11.10 9.52
C LEU A 205 -6.24 9.92 9.69
N TYR A 206 -7.35 10.00 9.00
CA TYR A 206 -8.35 8.95 8.89
C TYR A 206 -8.14 8.16 7.61
N ASN A 207 -8.37 6.86 7.63
CA ASN A 207 -8.44 6.04 6.43
C ASN A 207 -9.62 6.50 5.57
N SER A 208 -9.33 7.04 4.38
CA SER A 208 -10.32 7.64 3.49
C SER A 208 -11.41 6.66 3.04
N ASN A 209 -11.03 5.43 2.71
CA ASN A 209 -11.98 4.41 2.27
C ASN A 209 -12.97 4.04 3.38
N MET A 210 -12.47 3.90 4.61
CA MET A 210 -13.31 3.57 5.78
C MET A 210 -14.26 4.72 6.15
N VAL A 211 -13.79 5.97 6.04
CA VAL A 211 -14.64 7.15 6.23
C VAL A 211 -15.75 7.17 5.17
N LEU A 212 -15.43 6.98 3.91
CA LEU A 212 -16.41 6.95 2.83
C LEU A 212 -17.42 5.82 3.01
N TYR A 213 -16.96 4.64 3.43
CA TYR A 213 -17.83 3.52 3.77
C TYR A 213 -18.81 3.88 4.88
N PHE A 214 -18.33 4.47 5.97
CA PHE A 214 -19.16 4.90 7.10
C PHE A 214 -20.21 5.93 6.64
N VAL A 215 -19.78 6.99 5.98
CA VAL A 215 -20.64 8.08 5.52
C VAL A 215 -21.72 7.57 4.58
N LYS A 216 -21.36 6.73 3.60
CA LYS A 216 -22.31 6.10 2.68
C LYS A 216 -23.37 5.28 3.41
N ASN A 217 -22.97 4.44 4.37
CA ASN A 217 -23.90 3.64 5.16
C ASN A 217 -24.79 4.50 6.04
N TYR A 218 -24.21 5.55 6.63
CA TYR A 218 -24.96 6.46 7.50
C TYR A 218 -26.04 7.24 6.72
N ILE A 219 -25.71 7.76 5.53
CA ILE A 219 -26.69 8.43 4.65
C ILE A 219 -27.82 7.48 4.26
N LEU A 220 -27.51 6.22 3.91
CA LEU A 220 -28.50 5.25 3.45
C LEU A 220 -29.41 4.72 4.56
N ARG A 221 -28.93 4.61 5.80
CA ARG A 221 -29.62 3.87 6.88
C ARG A 221 -29.96 4.75 8.08
N GLY A 222 -29.49 5.98 8.17
CA GLY A 222 -29.67 6.88 9.31
C GLY A 222 -28.94 6.44 10.59
N LYS A 223 -28.06 5.46 10.52
CA LYS A 223 -27.30 4.92 11.66
C LYS A 223 -25.92 4.42 11.23
N ALA A 224 -24.99 4.36 12.18
CA ALA A 224 -23.67 3.77 11.98
C ALA A 224 -23.77 2.32 11.46
N PRO A 225 -22.82 1.87 10.62
CA PRO A 225 -22.78 0.49 10.18
C PRO A 225 -22.61 -0.46 11.37
N GLN A 226 -23.27 -1.61 11.36
CA GLN A 226 -23.12 -2.62 12.40
C GLN A 226 -21.71 -3.22 12.43
N LYS A 227 -21.14 -3.40 11.24
CA LYS A 227 -19.72 -3.77 11.08
C LYS A 227 -18.97 -2.53 10.63
N MET A 228 -18.01 -2.11 11.41
CA MET A 228 -17.20 -0.92 11.11
C MET A 228 -16.17 -1.18 10.01
N ILE A 229 -16.02 -2.42 9.57
CA ILE A 229 -15.12 -2.82 8.49
C ILE A 229 -15.95 -3.27 7.29
N GLU A 230 -15.70 -2.66 6.12
CA GLU A 230 -16.31 -3.12 4.87
C GLU A 230 -15.64 -4.42 4.42
N SER A 231 -16.47 -5.42 4.07
CA SER A 231 -15.96 -6.75 3.70
C SER A 231 -15.06 -6.76 2.47
N ASN A 232 -15.18 -5.75 1.61
CA ASN A 232 -14.39 -5.60 0.39
C ASN A 232 -13.12 -4.75 0.57
N ILE A 233 -13.04 -3.96 1.67
CA ILE A 233 -11.87 -3.16 2.03
C ILE A 233 -11.11 -3.92 3.13
N ARG A 234 -10.83 -5.17 2.88
CA ARG A 234 -9.93 -5.92 3.73
C ARG A 234 -8.51 -5.51 3.37
N ILE A 235 -7.66 -5.25 4.38
CA ILE A 235 -6.22 -5.41 4.17
C ILE A 235 -6.06 -6.74 3.46
N ASP A 236 -5.25 -6.78 2.44
CA ASP A 236 -5.00 -8.00 1.70
C ASP A 236 -4.56 -9.09 2.70
N TYR A 237 -5.53 -9.96 3.08
CA TYR A 237 -5.31 -10.98 4.10
C TYR A 237 -4.17 -11.92 3.71
N GLU A 238 -3.94 -12.11 2.43
CA GLU A 238 -2.83 -12.94 1.96
C GLU A 238 -1.49 -12.28 2.27
N LYS A 239 -1.37 -10.97 2.10
CA LYS A 239 -0.16 -10.21 2.48
C LYS A 239 0.08 -10.31 3.99
N LEU A 240 -0.94 -10.04 4.79
CA LEU A 240 -0.84 -10.14 6.24
C LEU A 240 -0.46 -11.54 6.68
N ARG A 241 -1.04 -12.56 6.07
CA ARG A 241 -0.74 -13.97 6.31
C ARG A 241 0.73 -14.29 6.01
N MET A 242 1.23 -13.84 4.90
CA MET A 242 2.62 -14.04 4.53
C MET A 242 3.57 -13.34 5.50
N LEU A 243 3.27 -12.11 5.88
CA LEU A 243 4.07 -11.35 6.84
C LEU A 243 4.15 -12.04 8.20
N ILE A 244 3.04 -12.57 8.72
CA ILE A 244 3.03 -13.28 10.01
C ILE A 244 3.77 -14.60 9.92
N ARG A 245 3.66 -15.33 8.79
CA ARG A 245 4.48 -16.52 8.56
C ARG A 245 5.97 -16.19 8.55
N LYS A 246 6.35 -15.11 7.85
CA LYS A 246 7.73 -14.61 7.83
C LYS A 246 8.21 -14.22 9.22
N ASP A 247 7.45 -13.48 9.98
CA ASP A 247 7.78 -13.11 11.36
C ASP A 247 8.09 -14.35 12.23
N LYS A 248 7.32 -15.44 12.06
CA LYS A 248 7.58 -16.71 12.77
C LYS A 248 8.85 -17.43 12.27
N GLU A 249 9.09 -17.42 10.96
CA GLU A 249 10.30 -18.02 10.38
C GLU A 249 11.57 -17.30 10.83
N PHE A 250 11.50 -15.98 11.06
CA PHE A 250 12.64 -15.14 11.44
C PHE A 250 12.85 -15.01 12.95
N ALA A 251 11.81 -15.30 13.74
CA ALA A 251 11.88 -15.18 15.19
C ALA A 251 12.70 -16.30 15.82
N HIS A 252 14.00 -16.05 16.00
CA HIS A 252 14.83 -16.91 16.85
C HIS A 252 14.57 -16.68 18.35
N ASP A 253 14.27 -15.42 18.77
CA ASP A 253 14.12 -15.08 20.19
C ASP A 253 12.82 -14.33 20.54
N ALA A 254 12.25 -13.51 19.65
CA ALA A 254 10.96 -12.83 19.86
C ALA A 254 10.34 -12.38 18.53
N SER A 255 9.10 -12.78 18.29
CA SER A 255 8.28 -12.28 17.19
C SER A 255 8.02 -10.77 17.36
N ILE A 256 8.24 -9.99 16.31
CA ILE A 256 7.94 -8.55 16.26
C ILE A 256 6.45 -8.33 16.49
N ILE A 257 5.61 -9.16 15.88
CA ILE A 257 4.14 -9.08 16.02
C ILE A 257 3.72 -9.43 17.44
N GLN A 258 4.33 -10.45 18.07
CA GLN A 258 4.05 -10.80 19.45
C GLN A 258 4.48 -9.67 20.41
N THR A 259 5.60 -9.04 20.17
CA THR A 259 6.06 -7.87 20.93
C THR A 259 5.08 -6.71 20.79
N LEU A 260 4.62 -6.43 19.57
CA LEU A 260 3.63 -5.40 19.29
C LEU A 260 2.32 -5.64 20.07
N VAL A 261 1.82 -6.88 20.05
CA VAL A 261 0.57 -7.24 20.77
C VAL A 261 0.75 -7.17 22.28
N SER A 262 1.86 -7.65 22.81
CA SER A 262 2.07 -7.71 24.28
C SER A 262 2.44 -6.37 24.91
N GLN A 263 3.21 -5.53 24.20
CA GLN A 263 3.68 -4.23 24.70
C GLN A 263 2.87 -3.04 24.18
N GLY A 264 2.02 -3.24 23.17
CA GLY A 264 1.26 -2.20 22.49
C GLY A 264 2.09 -1.32 21.53
N TYR A 265 3.40 -1.51 21.46
CA TYR A 265 4.28 -0.79 20.55
C TYR A 265 5.56 -1.56 20.25
N ILE A 266 6.19 -1.18 19.16
CA ILE A 266 7.57 -1.55 18.81
C ILE A 266 8.38 -0.30 18.51
N THR A 267 9.71 -0.43 18.45
CA THR A 267 10.59 0.64 18.03
C THR A 267 11.45 0.16 16.87
N GLY A 268 11.62 0.99 15.86
CA GLY A 268 12.43 0.67 14.70
C GLY A 268 12.83 1.90 13.91
N GLU A 269 13.76 1.72 13.01
CA GLU A 269 14.11 2.70 11.99
C GLU A 269 13.30 2.40 10.74
N LEU A 270 12.55 3.38 10.24
CA LEU A 270 11.82 3.23 8.97
C LEU A 270 12.78 3.42 7.81
N LYS A 271 12.85 2.43 6.93
CA LYS A 271 13.67 2.47 5.72
C LYS A 271 12.85 2.95 4.54
N ASP A 272 13.41 3.86 3.77
CA ASP A 272 12.77 4.41 2.57
C ASP A 272 12.71 3.40 1.42
N SER A 273 13.69 2.50 1.37
CA SER A 273 13.78 1.40 0.42
C SER A 273 14.75 0.32 0.92
N PHE A 274 14.56 -0.89 0.46
CA PHE A 274 15.47 -2.01 0.70
C PHE A 274 15.28 -3.11 -0.34
N PRO A 275 16.34 -3.90 -0.65
CA PRO A 275 16.25 -5.02 -1.58
C PRO A 275 15.31 -6.12 -1.07
N ALA A 276 14.61 -6.79 -1.97
CA ALA A 276 13.72 -7.90 -1.62
C ALA A 276 14.42 -9.05 -0.85
N ALA A 277 15.69 -9.29 -1.15
CA ALA A 277 16.50 -10.28 -0.45
C ALA A 277 16.69 -9.98 1.04
N ASN A 278 16.54 -8.72 1.45
CA ASN A 278 16.76 -8.26 2.82
C ASN A 278 15.45 -8.07 3.62
N ILE A 279 14.33 -8.59 3.14
CA ILE A 279 13.03 -8.56 3.86
C ILE A 279 13.12 -9.17 5.26
N VAL A 280 14.02 -10.14 5.45
CA VAL A 280 14.26 -10.85 6.72
C VAL A 280 14.91 -9.98 7.81
N ASP A 281 15.51 -8.86 7.46
CA ASP A 281 16.06 -7.92 8.43
C ASP A 281 14.92 -7.30 9.28
N PRO A 282 15.02 -7.30 10.62
CA PRO A 282 13.95 -6.79 11.49
C PRO A 282 13.51 -5.36 11.18
N ASP A 283 14.43 -4.44 10.89
CA ASP A 283 14.08 -3.05 10.57
C ASP A 283 13.37 -2.95 9.21
N ASN A 284 13.73 -3.79 8.23
CA ASN A 284 13.04 -3.88 6.94
C ASN A 284 11.64 -4.45 7.09
N PHE A 285 11.48 -5.48 7.94
CA PHE A 285 10.18 -6.06 8.25
C PHE A 285 9.25 -5.08 8.97
N VAL A 286 9.77 -4.32 9.92
CA VAL A 286 9.02 -3.22 10.59
C VAL A 286 8.60 -2.15 9.56
N SER A 287 9.49 -1.77 8.65
CA SER A 287 9.18 -0.84 7.58
C SER A 287 8.07 -1.37 6.67
N LEU A 288 8.12 -2.66 6.33
CA LEU A 288 7.07 -3.29 5.51
C LEU A 288 5.70 -3.26 6.21
N LEU A 289 5.63 -3.59 7.51
CA LEU A 289 4.39 -3.47 8.29
C LEU A 289 3.85 -2.04 8.28
N TYR A 290 4.73 -1.05 8.37
CA TYR A 290 4.35 0.35 8.32
C TYR A 290 3.78 0.73 6.95
N TYR A 291 4.46 0.42 5.85
CA TYR A 291 4.00 0.75 4.50
C TYR A 291 2.71 0.02 4.10
N PHE A 292 2.45 -1.15 4.67
CA PHE A 292 1.16 -1.83 4.51
C PHE A 292 0.05 -1.26 5.42
N GLY A 293 0.33 -0.18 6.14
CA GLY A 293 -0.66 0.49 6.99
C GLY A 293 -1.04 -0.26 8.26
N MET A 294 -0.24 -1.27 8.65
CA MET A 294 -0.44 -2.03 9.89
C MET A 294 0.12 -1.30 11.11
N LEU A 295 1.07 -0.41 10.88
CA LEU A 295 1.69 0.43 11.89
C LEU A 295 1.53 1.91 11.56
N THR A 296 1.58 2.73 12.58
CA THR A 296 1.63 4.18 12.50
C THR A 296 2.70 4.72 13.42
N ILE A 297 3.24 5.89 13.09
CA ILE A 297 4.18 6.60 13.95
C ILE A 297 3.42 7.18 15.14
N SER A 298 3.81 6.80 16.36
CA SER A 298 3.20 7.24 17.62
C SER A 298 4.18 7.98 18.54
N GLY A 299 5.31 8.41 18.01
CA GLY A 299 6.32 9.19 18.69
C GLY A 299 7.73 8.68 18.49
N MET A 300 8.61 9.08 19.40
CA MET A 300 10.01 8.66 19.45
C MET A 300 10.31 7.98 20.79
N HIS A 301 11.11 6.92 20.74
CA HIS A 301 11.62 6.25 21.93
C HIS A 301 13.10 5.93 21.77
N LYS A 302 13.95 6.48 22.63
CA LYS A 302 15.41 6.29 22.60
C LYS A 302 16.05 6.55 21.21
N GLY A 303 15.58 7.58 20.51
CA GLY A 303 16.10 7.98 19.20
C GLY A 303 15.58 7.16 18.00
N LYS A 304 14.67 6.20 18.22
CA LYS A 304 13.99 5.43 17.17
C LYS A 304 12.52 5.80 17.09
N ASN A 305 11.89 5.58 15.94
CA ASN A 305 10.46 5.71 15.80
C ASN A 305 9.74 4.73 16.72
N LYS A 306 8.78 5.22 17.49
CA LYS A 306 7.82 4.39 18.22
C LYS A 306 6.63 4.15 17.31
N LEU A 307 6.31 2.89 17.08
CA LEU A 307 5.29 2.44 16.14
C LEU A 307 4.23 1.63 16.88
N THR A 308 2.96 1.91 16.58
CA THR A 308 1.80 1.26 17.19
C THR A 308 0.79 0.84 16.12
N ILE A 309 -0.14 -0.03 16.46
CA ILE A 309 -1.33 -0.29 15.65
C ILE A 309 -2.15 1.01 15.60
N PRO A 310 -2.57 1.49 14.42
CA PRO A 310 -3.22 2.80 14.30
C PRO A 310 -4.62 2.84 14.92
N ASN A 311 -5.43 1.80 14.74
CA ASN A 311 -6.85 1.83 15.08
C ASN A 311 -7.47 0.43 15.20
N GLN A 312 -8.72 0.36 15.62
CA GLN A 312 -9.46 -0.87 15.86
C GLN A 312 -9.67 -1.70 14.58
N VAL A 313 -9.75 -1.09 13.40
CA VAL A 313 -9.85 -1.85 12.14
C VAL A 313 -8.61 -2.72 11.94
N VAL A 314 -7.44 -2.14 12.08
CA VAL A 314 -6.17 -2.86 11.92
C VAL A 314 -5.97 -3.86 13.06
N GLU A 315 -6.35 -3.48 14.27
CA GLU A 315 -6.27 -4.34 15.46
C GLU A 315 -7.12 -5.60 15.31
N GLU A 316 -8.41 -5.46 14.97
CA GLU A 316 -9.31 -6.61 14.72
C GLU A 316 -8.79 -7.55 13.62
N GLN A 317 -8.25 -6.97 12.54
CA GLN A 317 -7.70 -7.75 11.45
C GLN A 317 -6.45 -8.52 11.90
N LEU A 318 -5.54 -7.88 12.62
CA LEU A 318 -4.33 -8.51 13.13
C LEU A 318 -4.66 -9.64 14.12
N TYR A 319 -5.57 -9.39 15.07
CA TYR A 319 -5.97 -10.41 16.04
C TYR A 319 -6.72 -11.57 15.41
N THR A 320 -7.66 -11.31 14.49
CA THR A 320 -8.36 -12.37 13.75
C THR A 320 -7.36 -13.27 13.03
N TYR A 321 -6.33 -12.64 12.48
CA TYR A 321 -5.30 -13.36 11.75
C TYR A 321 -4.40 -14.19 12.66
N LEU A 322 -3.94 -13.61 13.77
CA LEU A 322 -3.15 -14.33 14.77
C LEU A 322 -3.90 -15.56 15.29
N LEU A 323 -5.18 -15.41 15.61
CA LEU A 323 -6.03 -16.53 16.03
C LEU A 323 -6.11 -17.64 14.99
N ASN A 324 -6.26 -17.30 13.70
CA ASN A 324 -6.28 -18.30 12.64
C ASN A 324 -4.93 -19.02 12.50
N THR A 325 -3.83 -18.33 12.73
CA THR A 325 -2.48 -18.92 12.68
C THR A 325 -2.19 -19.84 13.88
N TYR A 326 -2.76 -19.52 15.06
CA TYR A 326 -2.69 -20.42 16.22
C TYR A 326 -3.59 -21.66 16.04
N ASN A 327 -4.71 -21.53 15.33
CA ASN A 327 -5.60 -22.68 15.04
C ASN A 327 -4.97 -23.70 14.07
N GLU A 328 -4.08 -23.27 13.18
CA GLU A 328 -3.30 -24.18 12.31
C GLU A 328 -2.32 -25.05 13.11
N ALA A 329 -2.06 -24.72 14.39
CA ALA A 329 -1.09 -25.38 15.28
C ALA A 329 -1.76 -26.23 16.38
N ASP A 330 -2.78 -27.05 16.06
CA ASP A 330 -3.46 -28.05 16.93
C ASP A 330 -4.43 -27.54 18.02
N LEU A 331 -4.73 -26.27 18.11
CA LEU A 331 -5.77 -25.75 19.00
C LEU A 331 -6.97 -25.26 18.17
N SER A 332 -7.78 -26.18 17.66
CA SER A 332 -8.96 -25.84 16.85
C SER A 332 -10.16 -25.46 17.72
N PHE A 333 -10.32 -24.19 18.02
CA PHE A 333 -11.62 -23.67 18.47
C PHE A 333 -12.42 -23.22 17.25
N SER A 334 -13.65 -23.70 17.10
CA SER A 334 -14.58 -23.18 16.09
C SER A 334 -14.93 -21.71 16.39
N SER A 335 -15.29 -20.93 15.37
CA SER A 335 -15.77 -19.55 15.61
C SER A 335 -16.95 -19.49 16.58
N TYR A 336 -17.83 -20.52 16.52
CA TYR A 336 -18.98 -20.64 17.42
C TYR A 336 -18.56 -20.83 18.88
N GLU A 337 -17.59 -21.73 19.16
CA GLU A 337 -17.09 -21.93 20.54
C GLU A 337 -16.42 -20.68 21.10
N LYS A 338 -15.69 -19.92 20.28
CA LYS A 338 -15.10 -18.65 20.69
C LYS A 338 -16.13 -17.60 21.03
N ASP A 339 -17.19 -17.48 20.22
CA ASP A 339 -18.28 -16.55 20.45
C ASP A 339 -19.09 -16.94 21.71
N GLU A 340 -19.30 -18.23 21.98
CA GLU A 340 -19.94 -18.71 23.20
C GLU A 340 -19.08 -18.42 24.44
N LEU A 341 -17.77 -18.71 24.40
CA LEU A 341 -16.84 -18.42 25.50
C LEU A 341 -16.74 -16.92 25.77
N ALA A 342 -16.63 -16.10 24.73
CA ALA A 342 -16.60 -14.65 24.86
C ALA A 342 -17.91 -14.10 25.41
N SER A 343 -19.05 -14.64 24.99
CA SER A 343 -20.37 -14.28 25.52
C SER A 343 -20.55 -14.68 26.96
N ALA A 344 -20.13 -15.89 27.35
CA ALA A 344 -20.15 -16.37 28.72
C ALA A 344 -19.30 -15.46 29.65
N LEU A 345 -18.15 -15.02 29.19
CA LEU A 345 -17.30 -14.08 29.94
C LEU A 345 -17.94 -12.69 30.04
N ALA A 346 -18.42 -12.15 28.91
CA ALA A 346 -18.89 -10.76 28.81
C ALA A 346 -20.25 -10.53 29.51
N TYR A 347 -21.16 -11.49 29.39
CA TYR A 347 -22.55 -11.35 29.88
C TYR A 347 -22.80 -12.12 31.14
N ASP A 348 -22.19 -13.27 31.37
CA ASP A 348 -22.43 -14.14 32.51
C ASP A 348 -21.31 -14.06 33.56
N GLY A 349 -20.21 -13.37 33.27
CA GLY A 349 -19.03 -13.30 34.14
C GLY A 349 -18.35 -14.66 34.35
N ASN A 350 -18.64 -15.63 33.48
CA ASN A 350 -18.12 -16.99 33.60
C ASN A 350 -16.71 -17.10 33.00
N TRP A 351 -15.73 -16.65 33.80
CA TRP A 351 -14.33 -16.70 33.40
C TRP A 351 -13.75 -18.15 33.38
N GLN A 352 -14.36 -19.08 34.16
CA GLN A 352 -13.90 -20.48 34.26
C GLN A 352 -14.09 -21.24 32.93
N ALA A 353 -15.13 -20.90 32.15
CA ALA A 353 -15.33 -21.48 30.84
C ALA A 353 -14.28 -21.05 29.81
N TYR A 354 -13.60 -19.93 30.06
CA TYR A 354 -12.60 -19.35 29.16
C TYR A 354 -11.20 -19.94 29.39
N PHE A 355 -10.88 -20.38 30.61
CA PHE A 355 -9.62 -20.97 31.02
C PHE A 355 -9.72 -22.48 31.25
#